data_f780b448cb7471a222277d26aa8f1658
#
_entry.id   f780b448cb7471a222277d26aa8f1658
#
_cell.length_a   1.000
_cell.length_b   1.000
_cell.length_c   1.000
_cell.angle_alpha   90.00
_cell.angle_beta   90.00
_cell.angle_gamma   90.00
#
_symmetry.space_group_name_H-M   'P 1'
#
loop_
_entity.id
_entity.type
_entity.pdbx_description
1 polymer ?
#
loop_
_entity_poly.entity_id
_entity_poly.type
_entity_poly.pdbx_seq_one_letter_code
_entity_poly.pdbx_strand_id
1 'polypeptide(L)'
;MARYEMEMVLQYAKVFPENADMGDPNGNTIAKQIADKGGQYVMNAYFTNEEDIDKLLSEGLNPSPMGSQRIADGEAEFGIGKYMKMKRSVSDNIKTFTDNKGKPVEVNYGGPIAVVDLTQGEDNKRWWSFEDDGPLGNGTKAKVIFDVYSNGSGVRMNAIGVTDHVAYEPAETNSIGAWTEVA
;
A
#
# COMPACT_ATOMS: atom_id res chain seq x y z
N MET A 1 -9.23 -12.19 11.67
CA MET A 1 -8.33 -11.59 10.68
C MET A 1 -8.32 -12.46 9.43
N ALA A 2 -8.57 -11.88 8.27
CA ALA A 2 -8.55 -12.60 7.00
C ALA A 2 -7.42 -12.04 6.13
N ARG A 3 -6.68 -12.94 5.48
CA ARG A 3 -5.56 -12.59 4.59
C ARG A 3 -5.96 -12.81 3.15
N TYR A 4 -5.61 -11.84 2.31
CA TYR A 4 -5.90 -11.85 0.88
C TYR A 4 -4.62 -11.67 0.07
N GLU A 5 -4.62 -12.26 -1.11
CA GLU A 5 -3.61 -12.05 -2.14
C GLU A 5 -4.34 -11.69 -3.43
N MET A 6 -4.09 -10.50 -3.96
CA MET A 6 -4.78 -9.98 -5.14
C MET A 6 -3.82 -9.34 -6.11
N GLU A 7 -4.08 -9.51 -7.40
CA GLU A 7 -3.38 -8.75 -8.43
C GLU A 7 -3.95 -7.35 -8.48
N MET A 8 -3.08 -6.34 -8.34
CA MET A 8 -3.48 -4.94 -8.25
C MET A 8 -2.55 -4.05 -9.07
N VAL A 9 -3.02 -2.84 -9.37
CA VAL A 9 -2.24 -1.79 -10.01
C VAL A 9 -2.00 -0.69 -8.98
N LEU A 10 -0.75 -0.29 -8.81
CA LEU A 10 -0.34 0.62 -7.74
C LEU A 10 -0.24 2.06 -8.23
N GLN A 11 -0.64 3.00 -7.37
CA GLN A 11 -0.53 4.43 -7.59
C GLN A 11 -0.03 5.11 -6.30
N TYR A 12 0.86 6.07 -6.43
CA TYR A 12 1.43 6.83 -5.32
C TYR A 12 2.02 5.93 -4.23
N ALA A 13 2.73 4.88 -4.67
CA ALA A 13 3.28 3.89 -3.74
C ALA A 13 4.51 4.45 -3.00
N LYS A 14 4.39 4.59 -1.69
CA LYS A 14 5.47 4.94 -0.77
C LYS A 14 5.61 3.79 0.22
N VAL A 15 6.27 2.73 -0.24
CA VAL A 15 6.29 1.43 0.47
C VAL A 15 7.68 1.00 0.93
N PHE A 16 8.65 1.88 0.78
CA PHE A 16 10.02 1.65 1.24
C PHE A 16 10.38 2.63 2.37
N PRO A 17 11.31 2.24 3.27
CA PRO A 17 11.79 3.18 4.29
C PRO A 17 12.33 4.49 3.70
N GLU A 18 12.96 4.40 2.53
CA GLU A 18 13.61 5.53 1.85
C GLU A 18 12.61 6.56 1.31
N ASN A 19 11.37 6.16 1.02
CA ASN A 19 10.35 7.07 0.48
C ASN A 19 9.04 7.08 1.26
N ALA A 20 9.04 6.55 2.48
CA ALA A 20 7.85 6.55 3.33
C ALA A 20 7.35 7.98 3.61
N ASP A 21 6.05 8.11 3.81
CA ASP A 21 5.45 9.38 4.20
C ASP A 21 5.72 9.63 5.69
N MET A 22 6.62 10.55 5.98
CA MET A 22 7.03 10.88 7.35
C MET A 22 6.14 11.93 8.00
N GLY A 23 5.17 12.47 7.27
CA GLY A 23 4.29 13.52 7.78
C GLY A 23 5.01 14.84 7.99
N ASP A 24 4.40 15.70 8.80
CA ASP A 24 4.97 17.00 9.15
C ASP A 24 4.52 17.38 10.57
N PRO A 25 5.46 17.49 11.55
CA PRO A 25 5.12 17.87 12.92
C PRO A 25 4.47 19.26 13.02
N ASN A 26 4.72 20.12 12.04
CA ASN A 26 4.19 21.49 11.97
C ASN A 26 3.09 21.63 10.91
N GLY A 27 2.62 20.54 10.34
CA GLY A 27 1.60 20.55 9.29
C GLY A 27 0.17 20.53 9.83
N ASN A 28 -0.76 20.16 8.94
CA ASN A 28 -2.16 19.98 9.32
C ASN A 28 -2.31 18.75 10.25
N THR A 29 -3.53 18.56 10.74
CA THR A 29 -3.83 17.46 11.70
C THR A 29 -3.40 16.08 11.19
N ILE A 30 -3.66 15.79 9.92
CA ILE A 30 -3.31 14.48 9.33
C ILE A 30 -1.79 14.32 9.24
N ALA A 31 -1.08 15.32 8.71
CA ALA A 31 0.37 15.28 8.58
C ALA A 31 1.05 15.17 9.94
N LYS A 32 0.53 15.86 10.96
CA LYS A 32 1.04 15.79 12.33
C LYS A 32 0.84 14.40 12.93
N GLN A 33 -0.32 13.79 12.72
CA GLN A 33 -0.61 12.43 13.19
C GLN A 33 0.34 11.41 12.57
N ILE A 34 0.65 11.55 11.27
CA ILE A 34 1.61 10.68 10.58
C ILE A 34 3.00 10.83 11.21
N ALA A 35 3.45 12.06 11.45
CA ALA A 35 4.73 12.33 12.09
C ALA A 35 4.81 11.76 13.51
N ASP A 36 3.73 11.90 14.28
CA ASP A 36 3.64 11.38 15.66
C ASP A 36 3.76 9.85 15.72
N LYS A 37 3.34 9.16 14.67
CA LYS A 37 3.47 7.70 14.55
C LYS A 37 4.84 7.24 14.06
N GLY A 38 5.74 8.15 13.71
CA GLY A 38 7.04 7.82 13.12
C GLY A 38 7.00 7.56 11.62
N GLY A 39 5.93 7.97 10.94
CA GLY A 39 5.76 7.80 9.51
C GLY A 39 4.84 6.65 9.12
N GLN A 40 4.48 6.58 7.85
CA GLN A 40 3.64 5.50 7.31
C GLN A 40 4.07 5.11 5.90
N TYR A 41 3.87 3.84 5.57
CA TYR A 41 3.83 3.36 4.20
C TYR A 41 2.41 3.54 3.69
N VAL A 42 2.25 3.92 2.44
CA VAL A 42 0.94 4.21 1.87
C VAL A 42 0.96 3.95 0.37
N MET A 43 -0.16 3.48 -0.17
CA MET A 43 -0.37 3.36 -1.60
C MET A 43 -1.86 3.31 -1.90
N ASN A 44 -2.22 3.66 -3.14
CA ASN A 44 -3.53 3.35 -3.70
C ASN A 44 -3.39 2.06 -4.50
N ALA A 45 -4.18 1.05 -4.15
CA ALA A 45 -4.15 -0.25 -4.81
C ALA A 45 -5.44 -0.43 -5.61
N TYR A 46 -5.33 -0.41 -6.94
CA TYR A 46 -6.47 -0.54 -7.86
C TYR A 46 -6.76 -2.00 -8.11
N PHE A 47 -8.05 -2.34 -8.05
CA PHE A 47 -8.51 -3.68 -8.37
C PHE A 47 -8.44 -3.92 -9.89
N THR A 48 -8.19 -5.17 -10.27
CA THR A 48 -8.11 -5.57 -11.67
C THR A 48 -9.39 -6.24 -12.17
N ASN A 49 -10.31 -6.59 -11.26
CA ASN A 49 -11.60 -7.18 -11.60
C ASN A 49 -12.62 -6.92 -10.50
N GLU A 50 -13.90 -7.00 -10.84
CA GLU A 50 -15.01 -6.81 -9.89
C GLU A 50 -15.12 -7.95 -8.89
N GLU A 51 -14.69 -9.15 -9.23
CA GLU A 51 -14.83 -10.34 -8.39
C GLU A 51 -14.04 -10.19 -7.08
N ASP A 52 -12.86 -9.55 -7.14
CA ASP A 52 -12.07 -9.28 -5.95
C ASP A 52 -12.78 -8.33 -4.99
N ILE A 53 -13.45 -7.31 -5.51
CA ILE A 53 -14.25 -6.38 -4.69
C ILE A 53 -15.42 -7.12 -4.06
N ASP A 54 -16.15 -7.90 -4.83
CA ASP A 54 -17.31 -8.67 -4.36
C ASP A 54 -16.88 -9.65 -3.25
N LYS A 55 -15.74 -10.29 -3.42
CA LYS A 55 -15.18 -11.20 -2.42
C LYS A 55 -14.92 -10.48 -1.09
N LEU A 56 -14.24 -9.33 -1.13
CA LEU A 56 -13.94 -8.56 0.07
C LEU A 56 -15.21 -8.13 0.81
N LEU A 57 -16.18 -7.61 0.07
CA LEU A 57 -17.43 -7.13 0.66
C LEU A 57 -18.28 -8.27 1.22
N SER A 58 -18.33 -9.41 0.52
CA SER A 58 -19.08 -10.58 0.99
C SER A 58 -18.45 -11.24 2.21
N GLU A 59 -17.13 -11.13 2.38
CA GLU A 59 -16.40 -11.73 3.49
C GLU A 59 -16.23 -10.79 4.69
N GLY A 60 -16.80 -9.58 4.63
CA GLY A 60 -16.94 -8.71 5.79
C GLY A 60 -16.12 -7.43 5.78
N LEU A 61 -15.51 -7.04 4.67
CA LEU A 61 -14.88 -5.72 4.60
C LEU A 61 -15.94 -4.64 4.82
N ASN A 62 -15.68 -3.72 5.75
CA ASN A 62 -16.58 -2.59 5.97
C ASN A 62 -16.42 -1.60 4.80
N PRO A 63 -17.48 -1.38 3.99
CA PRO A 63 -17.37 -0.52 2.82
C PRO A 63 -17.26 0.97 3.15
N SER A 64 -17.64 1.37 4.35
CA SER A 64 -17.69 2.80 4.73
C SER A 64 -17.23 3.02 6.16
N PRO A 65 -15.96 2.69 6.50
CA PRO A 65 -15.48 2.92 7.85
C PRO A 65 -15.44 4.42 8.16
N MET A 66 -16.00 4.80 9.31
CA MET A 66 -16.03 6.19 9.78
C MET A 66 -16.62 7.18 8.75
N GLY A 67 -17.57 6.73 7.93
CA GLY A 67 -18.25 7.58 6.96
C GLY A 67 -17.49 7.83 5.66
N SER A 68 -16.31 7.23 5.50
CA SER A 68 -15.53 7.32 4.25
C SER A 68 -15.72 6.07 3.40
N GLN A 69 -15.73 6.25 2.08
CA GLN A 69 -15.80 5.13 1.16
C GLN A 69 -14.48 4.38 1.16
N ARG A 70 -14.51 3.08 1.54
CA ARG A 70 -13.30 2.24 1.55
C ARG A 70 -12.78 1.97 0.15
N ILE A 71 -13.68 1.60 -0.76
CA ILE A 71 -13.36 1.38 -2.17
C ILE A 71 -13.86 2.59 -2.93
N ALA A 72 -12.95 3.35 -3.51
CA ALA A 72 -13.23 4.62 -4.13
C ALA A 72 -13.03 4.55 -5.65
N ASP A 73 -13.73 5.41 -6.38
CA ASP A 73 -13.49 5.62 -7.80
C ASP A 73 -12.23 6.47 -7.97
N GLY A 74 -11.38 6.05 -8.90
CA GLY A 74 -10.12 6.72 -9.21
C GLY A 74 -9.93 6.87 -10.71
N GLU A 75 -8.68 6.81 -11.14
CA GLU A 75 -8.33 6.97 -12.53
C GLU A 75 -8.70 5.72 -13.35
N ALA A 76 -9.44 5.92 -14.44
CA ALA A 76 -9.95 4.83 -15.26
C ALA A 76 -8.86 4.01 -15.97
N GLU A 77 -7.67 4.58 -16.12
CA GLU A 77 -6.54 3.91 -16.76
C GLU A 77 -5.90 2.82 -15.89
N PHE A 78 -6.14 2.84 -14.58
CA PHE A 78 -5.58 1.85 -13.66
C PHE A 78 -6.64 0.78 -13.30
N GLY A 79 -6.32 -0.48 -13.63
CA GLY A 79 -7.21 -1.60 -13.36
C GLY A 79 -8.64 -1.34 -13.88
N ILE A 80 -9.62 -1.50 -12.99
CA ILE A 80 -11.04 -1.18 -13.32
C ILE A 80 -11.46 0.21 -12.82
N GLY A 81 -10.51 1.07 -12.48
CA GLY A 81 -10.79 2.43 -12.03
C GLY A 81 -11.28 2.54 -10.60
N LYS A 82 -11.16 1.48 -9.81
CA LYS A 82 -11.57 1.45 -8.40
C LYS A 82 -10.39 1.01 -7.53
N TYR A 83 -10.15 1.71 -6.43
CA TYR A 83 -9.00 1.46 -5.59
C TYR A 83 -9.33 1.46 -4.10
N MET A 84 -8.44 0.88 -3.34
CA MET A 84 -8.46 0.94 -1.89
C MET A 84 -7.12 1.51 -1.42
N LYS A 85 -7.17 2.54 -0.57
CA LYS A 85 -5.95 3.07 0.04
C LYS A 85 -5.48 2.13 1.13
N MET A 86 -4.23 1.71 1.05
CA MET A 86 -3.61 0.85 2.05
C MET A 86 -2.51 1.60 2.78
N LYS A 87 -2.43 1.39 4.09
CA LYS A 87 -1.46 2.05 4.97
C LYS A 87 -0.84 1.05 5.91
N ARG A 88 0.39 1.35 6.37
CA ARG A 88 1.07 0.60 7.41
C ARG A 88 2.05 1.53 8.12
N SER A 89 2.09 1.49 9.45
CA SER A 89 3.06 2.29 10.21
C SER A 89 4.49 1.88 9.88
N VAL A 90 5.39 2.85 9.78
CA VAL A 90 6.83 2.59 9.60
C VAL A 90 7.40 1.96 10.85
N SER A 91 7.07 2.50 12.01
CA SER A 91 7.50 1.95 13.30
C SER A 91 6.77 0.67 13.63
N ASP A 92 7.43 -0.23 14.34
CA ASP A 92 6.79 -1.44 14.86
C ASP A 92 5.62 -1.07 15.75
N ASN A 93 4.55 -1.84 15.63
CA ASN A 93 3.34 -1.70 16.45
C ASN A 93 2.87 -3.10 16.82
N ILE A 94 3.58 -3.70 17.79
CA ILE A 94 3.34 -5.08 18.19
C ILE A 94 2.24 -5.13 19.25
N LYS A 95 1.22 -5.94 18.97
CA LYS A 95 0.13 -6.21 19.91
C LYS A 95 0.03 -7.70 20.19
N THR A 96 -0.23 -8.03 21.44
CA THR A 96 -0.36 -9.41 21.87
C THR A 96 -1.83 -9.75 22.07
N PHE A 97 -2.26 -10.84 21.49
CA PHE A 97 -3.62 -11.38 21.63
C PHE A 97 -3.54 -12.77 22.22
N THR A 98 -4.64 -13.21 22.84
CA THR A 98 -4.81 -14.59 23.26
C THR A 98 -5.59 -15.32 22.18
N ASP A 99 -5.01 -16.42 21.64
CA ASP A 99 -5.68 -17.21 20.62
C ASP A 99 -6.78 -18.10 21.22
N ASN A 100 -7.49 -18.85 20.37
CA ASN A 100 -8.57 -19.76 20.80
C ASN A 100 -8.09 -20.88 21.73
N LYS A 101 -6.78 -21.14 21.77
CA LYS A 101 -6.15 -22.17 22.62
C LYS A 101 -5.55 -21.59 23.89
N GLY A 102 -5.77 -20.29 24.16
CA GLY A 102 -5.24 -19.60 25.32
C GLY A 102 -3.76 -19.24 25.24
N LYS A 103 -3.14 -19.34 24.05
CA LYS A 103 -1.73 -18.97 23.84
C LYS A 103 -1.60 -17.51 23.44
N PRO A 104 -0.56 -16.79 23.93
CA PRO A 104 -0.29 -15.45 23.46
C PRO A 104 0.24 -15.49 22.01
N VAL A 105 -0.30 -14.62 21.16
CA VAL A 105 0.14 -14.44 19.77
C VAL A 105 0.49 -12.98 19.57
N GLU A 106 1.69 -12.70 19.09
CA GLU A 106 2.12 -11.35 18.75
C GLU A 106 1.84 -11.06 17.27
N VAL A 107 1.26 -9.89 17.01
CA VAL A 107 1.01 -9.39 15.65
C VAL A 107 1.62 -8.00 15.54
N ASN A 108 2.47 -7.79 14.54
CA ASN A 108 3.04 -6.49 14.26
C ASN A 108 2.17 -5.78 13.20
N TYR A 109 1.49 -4.70 13.60
CA TYR A 109 0.68 -3.86 12.70
C TYR A 109 1.50 -2.78 12.01
N GLY A 110 2.79 -2.71 12.24
CA GLY A 110 3.73 -1.80 11.62
C GLY A 110 4.99 -2.52 11.14
N GLY A 111 6.05 -1.75 10.90
CA GLY A 111 7.32 -2.27 10.43
C GLY A 111 7.39 -2.46 8.91
N PRO A 112 8.54 -2.90 8.39
CA PRO A 112 8.78 -2.94 6.95
C PRO A 112 7.81 -3.84 6.18
N ILE A 113 7.51 -3.43 4.94
CA ILE A 113 6.76 -4.23 4.00
C ILE A 113 7.75 -5.08 3.21
N ALA A 114 7.44 -6.37 3.04
CA ALA A 114 8.22 -7.24 2.18
C ALA A 114 7.91 -6.92 0.71
N VAL A 115 8.89 -6.38 -0.02
CA VAL A 115 8.74 -6.12 -1.46
C VAL A 115 9.68 -7.03 -2.21
N VAL A 116 9.13 -7.85 -3.10
CA VAL A 116 9.89 -8.79 -3.91
C VAL A 116 9.68 -8.54 -5.40
N ASP A 117 10.69 -8.89 -6.18
CA ASP A 117 10.63 -8.82 -7.63
C ASP A 117 10.14 -10.17 -8.16
N LEU A 118 8.97 -10.16 -8.81
CA LEU A 118 8.38 -11.31 -9.48
C LEU A 118 8.37 -11.12 -11.01
N THR A 119 9.09 -10.11 -11.54
CA THR A 119 9.08 -9.84 -12.98
C THR A 119 9.67 -10.98 -13.80
N GLN A 120 10.52 -11.81 -13.19
CA GLN A 120 11.11 -12.98 -13.83
C GLN A 120 10.44 -14.30 -13.41
N GLY A 121 9.26 -14.24 -12.82
CA GLY A 121 8.47 -15.37 -12.36
C GLY A 121 8.72 -15.74 -10.90
N GLU A 122 7.82 -16.58 -10.37
CA GLU A 122 7.84 -17.01 -8.96
C GLU A 122 9.12 -17.78 -8.61
N ASP A 123 9.67 -18.56 -9.56
CA ASP A 123 10.86 -19.39 -9.34
C ASP A 123 12.14 -18.57 -9.32
N ASN A 124 12.10 -17.33 -9.78
CA ASN A 124 13.24 -16.41 -9.89
C ASN A 124 13.03 -15.16 -9.04
N LYS A 125 12.19 -15.22 -8.02
CA LYS A 125 11.93 -14.07 -7.16
C LYS A 125 13.18 -13.67 -6.37
N ARG A 126 13.33 -12.36 -6.18
CA ARG A 126 14.39 -11.78 -5.38
C ARG A 126 13.84 -10.58 -4.59
N TRP A 127 14.55 -10.17 -3.56
CA TRP A 127 14.20 -8.95 -2.85
C TRP A 127 14.31 -7.75 -3.79
N TRP A 128 13.32 -6.86 -3.70
CA TRP A 128 13.37 -5.58 -4.40
C TRP A 128 14.38 -4.68 -3.69
N SER A 129 15.31 -4.08 -4.43
CA SER A 129 16.26 -3.10 -3.90
C SER A 129 15.83 -1.70 -4.31
N PHE A 130 15.51 -0.84 -3.34
CA PHE A 130 15.15 0.53 -3.63
C PHE A 130 16.30 1.27 -4.36
N GLU A 131 17.54 1.03 -3.94
CA GLU A 131 18.72 1.66 -4.53
C GLU A 131 18.93 1.25 -5.99
N ASP A 132 18.82 -0.05 -6.28
CA ASP A 132 19.12 -0.59 -7.61
C ASP A 132 17.90 -0.59 -8.55
N ASP A 133 16.73 -0.89 -8.01
CA ASP A 133 15.50 -1.08 -8.80
C ASP A 133 14.60 0.15 -8.81
N GLY A 134 14.79 1.05 -7.83
CA GLY A 134 14.05 2.29 -7.72
C GLY A 134 12.69 2.18 -7.06
N PRO A 135 12.00 3.32 -6.87
CA PRO A 135 10.64 3.34 -6.36
C PRO A 135 9.65 2.80 -7.38
N LEU A 136 8.46 2.43 -6.90
CA LEU A 136 7.38 1.92 -7.76
C LEU A 136 6.56 3.09 -8.32
N GLY A 137 6.63 3.29 -9.63
CA GLY A 137 5.86 4.34 -10.32
C GLY A 137 4.39 3.97 -10.50
N ASN A 138 3.58 4.97 -10.86
CA ASN A 138 2.15 4.79 -11.09
C ASN A 138 1.92 3.82 -12.26
N GLY A 139 1.05 2.85 -12.06
CA GLY A 139 0.77 1.81 -13.04
C GLY A 139 1.57 0.52 -12.83
N THR A 140 2.46 0.46 -11.84
CA THR A 140 3.15 -0.78 -11.48
C THR A 140 2.14 -1.84 -11.11
N LYS A 141 2.27 -3.04 -11.72
CA LYS A 141 1.40 -4.18 -11.41
C LYS A 141 2.07 -5.06 -10.39
N ALA A 142 1.30 -5.55 -9.44
CA ALA A 142 1.82 -6.35 -8.35
C ALA A 142 0.77 -7.30 -7.78
N LYS A 143 1.26 -8.37 -7.15
CA LYS A 143 0.46 -9.18 -6.23
C LYS A 143 0.60 -8.55 -4.86
N VAL A 144 -0.51 -8.18 -4.25
CA VAL A 144 -0.51 -7.55 -2.93
C VAL A 144 -1.09 -8.51 -1.92
N ILE A 145 -0.35 -8.74 -0.84
CA ILE A 145 -0.83 -9.53 0.30
C ILE A 145 -1.20 -8.55 1.40
N PHE A 146 -2.43 -8.63 1.86
CA PHE A 146 -2.95 -7.74 2.91
C PHE A 146 -3.91 -8.48 3.82
N ASP A 147 -4.08 -7.94 5.03
CA ASP A 147 -5.03 -8.47 6.02
C ASP A 147 -6.19 -7.49 6.20
N VAL A 148 -7.38 -8.05 6.39
CA VAL A 148 -8.56 -7.32 6.85
C VAL A 148 -8.80 -7.75 8.31
N TYR A 149 -8.85 -6.78 9.22
CA TYR A 149 -8.97 -7.02 10.65
C TYR A 149 -10.00 -6.07 11.29
N SER A 150 -10.20 -6.17 12.60
CA SER A 150 -11.17 -5.36 13.36
C SER A 150 -12.56 -5.40 12.74
N ASN A 151 -13.06 -6.60 12.45
CA ASN A 151 -14.38 -6.84 11.88
C ASN A 151 -14.62 -6.06 10.58
N GLY A 152 -13.59 -5.99 9.73
CA GLY A 152 -13.65 -5.34 8.42
C GLY A 152 -13.33 -3.87 8.39
N SER A 153 -13.03 -3.24 9.53
CA SER A 153 -12.72 -1.81 9.59
C SER A 153 -11.25 -1.49 9.38
N GLY A 154 -10.36 -2.47 9.51
CA GLY A 154 -8.92 -2.28 9.32
C GLY A 154 -8.39 -3.06 8.13
N VAL A 155 -7.48 -2.46 7.39
CA VAL A 155 -6.75 -3.08 6.28
C VAL A 155 -5.27 -2.75 6.45
N ARG A 156 -4.40 -3.78 6.42
CA ARG A 156 -2.98 -3.55 6.46
C ARG A 156 -2.28 -4.32 5.34
N MET A 157 -1.38 -3.68 4.63
CA MET A 157 -0.56 -4.34 3.64
C MET A 157 0.61 -5.07 4.31
N ASN A 158 0.92 -6.27 3.81
CA ASN A 158 2.00 -7.09 4.37
C ASN A 158 3.14 -7.28 3.39
N ALA A 159 2.83 -7.55 2.12
CA ALA A 159 3.83 -7.84 1.11
C ALA A 159 3.38 -7.38 -0.27
N ILE A 160 4.35 -7.06 -1.11
CA ILE A 160 4.13 -6.65 -2.49
C ILE A 160 5.07 -7.46 -3.38
N GLY A 161 4.52 -8.23 -4.31
CA GLY A 161 5.29 -8.92 -5.34
C GLY A 161 5.13 -8.20 -6.68
N VAL A 162 6.16 -7.49 -7.12
CA VAL A 162 6.12 -6.69 -8.35
C VAL A 162 6.15 -7.61 -9.56
N THR A 163 5.12 -7.57 -10.39
CA THR A 163 5.02 -8.39 -11.61
C THR A 163 5.33 -7.61 -12.88
N ASP A 164 5.06 -6.30 -12.89
CA ASP A 164 5.35 -5.43 -14.03
C ASP A 164 5.66 -4.03 -13.49
N HIS A 165 6.94 -3.64 -13.53
CA HIS A 165 7.42 -2.40 -12.95
C HIS A 165 7.28 -1.22 -13.90
N VAL A 166 6.72 -0.13 -13.39
CA VAL A 166 6.72 1.18 -14.04
C VAL A 166 7.66 2.09 -13.24
N ALA A 167 8.63 2.70 -13.93
CA ALA A 167 9.57 3.60 -13.27
C ALA A 167 8.88 4.85 -12.75
N TYR A 168 9.29 5.30 -11.58
CA TYR A 168 8.77 6.53 -10.98
C TYR A 168 9.28 7.77 -11.71
N GLU A 169 8.36 8.69 -12.05
CA GLU A 169 8.69 9.98 -12.67
C GLU A 169 8.15 11.11 -11.79
N PRO A 170 9.04 11.90 -11.16
CA PRO A 170 8.62 13.03 -10.34
C PRO A 170 7.99 14.14 -11.17
N ALA A 171 6.81 14.62 -10.77
CA ALA A 171 6.11 15.70 -11.47
C ALA A 171 6.91 17.00 -11.51
N GLU A 172 7.69 17.29 -10.47
CA GLU A 172 8.52 18.47 -10.37
C GLU A 172 9.59 18.52 -11.46
N THR A 173 10.14 17.37 -11.84
CA THR A 173 11.14 17.26 -12.91
C THR A 173 10.56 17.76 -14.23
N ASN A 174 9.33 17.38 -14.54
CA ASN A 174 8.65 17.80 -15.76
C ASN A 174 8.39 19.31 -15.76
N SER A 175 7.99 19.85 -14.63
CA SER A 175 7.77 21.30 -14.47
C SER A 175 9.05 22.10 -14.65
N ILE A 176 10.15 21.65 -14.07
CA ILE A 176 11.46 22.28 -14.21
C ILE A 176 11.94 22.22 -15.66
N GLY A 177 11.76 21.06 -16.30
CA GLY A 177 12.11 20.90 -17.71
C GLY A 177 11.38 21.88 -18.62
N ALA A 178 10.09 22.07 -18.43
CA ALA A 178 9.29 23.01 -19.18
C ALA A 178 9.80 24.46 -19.01
N TRP A 179 10.18 24.85 -17.81
CA TRP A 179 10.75 26.17 -17.54
C TRP A 179 12.09 26.38 -18.24
N THR A 180 12.90 25.35 -18.26
CA THR A 180 14.22 25.40 -18.93
C THR A 180 14.06 25.59 -20.44
N GLU A 181 13.08 24.99 -21.04
CA GLU A 181 12.79 25.11 -22.47
C GLU A 181 12.29 26.52 -22.84
N VAL A 182 11.60 27.20 -21.94
CA VAL A 182 11.07 28.54 -22.17
C VAL A 182 12.15 29.60 -21.96
N ALA A 183 13.11 29.35 -21.11
CA ALA A 183 14.19 30.25 -20.81
C ALA A 183 15.23 30.25 -21.93
#